data_54dd41c85e1f7460ad5d140cf2d4aea7
#
_entry.id   54dd41c85e1f7460ad5d140cf2d4aea7
#
_cell.length_a   1.000
_cell.length_b   1.000
_cell.length_c   1.000
_cell.angle_alpha   90.00
_cell.angle_beta   90.00
_cell.angle_gamma   90.00
#
_symmetry.space_group_name_H-M   'P 1'
#
loop_
_entity.id
_entity.type
_entity.pdbx_description
1 polymer ?
#
loop_
_entity_poly.entity_id
_entity_poly.type
_entity_poly.pdbx_seq_one_letter_code
_entity_poly.pdbx_strand_id
1 'polypeptide(L)'
;AKFWLNVLTELQHRGVEDILIACVDGLKGFPDAINAVFPETNVQLCIVHMVRNSLKYVSWKDYKAVTADLKRVYRSNTEEEALLELERFGDTWNEQYPQISKSWNAHWQNLNTIFNYPADIRKAIYTTNDNSLHNMHF
;
A
#
# COMPACT_ATOMS: atom_id res chain seq x y z
N ALA A 1 -18.97 -0.97 -4.63
CA ALA A 1 -18.89 -2.22 -3.85
C ALA A 1 -19.55 -3.39 -4.59
N LYS A 2 -20.70 -3.17 -5.17
CA LYS A 2 -21.45 -4.21 -5.90
C LYS A 2 -20.70 -4.76 -7.11
N PHE A 3 -20.01 -3.90 -7.83
CA PHE A 3 -19.22 -4.28 -9.00
C PHE A 3 -18.11 -5.28 -8.62
N TRP A 4 -17.32 -4.96 -7.60
CA TRP A 4 -16.21 -5.80 -7.17
C TRP A 4 -16.69 -7.12 -6.57
N LEU A 5 -17.80 -7.08 -5.82
CA LEU A 5 -18.42 -8.30 -5.28
C LEU A 5 -18.83 -9.24 -6.41
N ASN A 6 -19.43 -8.72 -7.48
CA ASN A 6 -19.84 -9.52 -8.62
C ASN A 6 -18.63 -10.12 -9.37
N VAL A 7 -17.57 -9.32 -9.56
CA VAL A 7 -16.35 -9.82 -10.22
C VAL A 7 -15.73 -10.97 -9.44
N LEU A 8 -15.57 -10.82 -8.13
CA LEU A 8 -14.96 -11.86 -7.29
C LEU A 8 -15.83 -13.10 -7.19
N THR A 9 -17.14 -12.95 -7.11
CA THR A 9 -18.08 -14.07 -7.10
C THR A 9 -18.03 -14.83 -8.41
N GLU A 10 -17.91 -14.13 -9.54
CA GLU A 10 -17.74 -14.76 -10.85
C GLU A 10 -16.46 -15.59 -10.91
N LEU A 11 -15.35 -15.06 -10.40
CA LEU A 11 -14.09 -15.80 -10.30
C LEU A 11 -14.24 -17.08 -9.46
N GLN A 12 -14.94 -16.97 -8.33
CA GLN A 12 -15.22 -18.10 -7.45
C GLN A 12 -16.03 -19.18 -8.18
N HIS A 13 -17.06 -18.80 -8.93
CA HIS A 13 -17.88 -19.69 -9.72
C HIS A 13 -17.08 -20.37 -10.85
N ARG A 14 -16.05 -19.73 -11.36
CA ARG A 14 -15.16 -20.29 -12.39
C ARG A 14 -14.07 -21.19 -11.83
N GLY A 15 -14.08 -21.45 -10.51
CA GLY A 15 -13.20 -22.43 -9.88
C GLY A 15 -12.03 -21.85 -9.11
N VAL A 16 -11.95 -20.52 -8.95
CA VAL A 16 -10.96 -19.91 -8.07
C VAL A 16 -11.37 -20.17 -6.62
N GLU A 17 -10.62 -21.01 -5.93
CA GLU A 17 -10.96 -21.45 -4.57
C GLU A 17 -10.42 -20.49 -3.52
N ASP A 18 -9.24 -19.92 -3.77
CA ASP A 18 -8.58 -19.05 -2.79
C ASP A 18 -7.62 -18.09 -3.46
N ILE A 19 -7.35 -16.98 -2.77
CA ILE A 19 -6.35 -16.00 -3.14
C ILE A 19 -5.50 -15.74 -1.90
N LEU A 20 -4.18 -15.97 -1.98
CA LEU A 20 -3.29 -15.80 -0.83
C LEU A 20 -3.08 -14.33 -0.49
N ILE A 21 -2.79 -13.51 -1.49
CA ILE A 21 -2.48 -12.09 -1.32
C ILE A 21 -3.18 -11.32 -2.43
N ALA A 22 -3.88 -10.26 -2.07
CA ALA A 22 -4.44 -9.32 -3.03
C ALA A 22 -3.81 -7.94 -2.80
N CYS A 23 -3.05 -7.46 -3.79
CA CYS A 23 -2.50 -6.10 -3.78
C CYS A 23 -3.48 -5.16 -4.46
N VAL A 24 -3.98 -4.19 -3.71
CA VAL A 24 -5.04 -3.28 -4.18
C VAL A 24 -4.59 -1.83 -4.02
N ASP A 25 -5.15 -0.95 -4.85
CA ASP A 25 -4.81 0.47 -4.86
C ASP A 25 -5.67 1.32 -3.91
N GLY A 26 -6.46 0.68 -3.06
CA GLY A 26 -7.34 1.38 -2.12
C GLY A 26 -8.68 1.78 -2.71
N LEU A 27 -9.07 1.19 -3.83
CA LEU A 27 -10.41 1.40 -4.41
C LEU A 27 -11.49 1.09 -3.38
N LYS A 28 -12.40 2.03 -3.21
CA LYS A 28 -13.47 1.92 -2.23
C LYS A 28 -14.32 0.67 -2.47
N GLY A 29 -14.51 -0.11 -1.43
CA GLY A 29 -15.32 -1.33 -1.45
C GLY A 29 -14.60 -2.56 -1.97
N PHE A 30 -13.42 -2.44 -2.58
CA PHE A 30 -12.69 -3.61 -3.08
C PHE A 30 -12.15 -4.50 -1.97
N PRO A 31 -11.48 -3.96 -0.92
CA PRO A 31 -11.06 -4.80 0.21
C PRO A 31 -12.22 -5.52 0.90
N ASP A 32 -13.35 -4.84 1.08
CA ASP A 32 -14.53 -5.44 1.69
C ASP A 32 -15.10 -6.58 0.84
N ALA A 33 -15.13 -6.39 -0.49
CA ALA A 33 -15.58 -7.42 -1.41
C ALA A 33 -14.66 -8.65 -1.38
N ILE A 34 -13.35 -8.46 -1.29
CA ILE A 34 -12.38 -9.56 -1.16
C ILE A 34 -12.65 -10.34 0.12
N ASN A 35 -12.83 -9.66 1.24
CA ASN A 35 -13.12 -10.30 2.52
C ASN A 35 -14.42 -11.09 2.51
N ALA A 36 -15.41 -10.64 1.76
CA ALA A 36 -16.70 -11.33 1.65
C ALA A 36 -16.61 -12.62 0.85
N VAL A 37 -15.84 -12.64 -0.24
CA VAL A 37 -15.75 -13.79 -1.16
C VAL A 37 -14.58 -14.71 -0.80
N PHE A 38 -13.44 -14.12 -0.44
CA PHE A 38 -12.20 -14.83 -0.09
C PHE A 38 -11.70 -14.37 1.28
N PRO A 39 -12.35 -14.82 2.38
CA PRO A 39 -12.06 -14.28 3.73
C PRO A 39 -10.65 -14.56 4.24
N GLU A 40 -9.97 -15.58 3.69
CA GLU A 40 -8.60 -15.92 4.08
C GLU A 40 -7.53 -15.12 3.32
N THR A 41 -7.92 -14.29 2.37
CA THR A 41 -6.98 -13.48 1.59
C THR A 41 -6.41 -12.34 2.42
N ASN A 42 -5.08 -12.18 2.40
CA ASN A 42 -4.42 -11.02 2.96
C ASN A 42 -4.54 -9.85 1.97
N VAL A 43 -5.22 -8.80 2.39
CA VAL A 43 -5.37 -7.59 1.59
C VAL A 43 -4.19 -6.66 1.87
N GLN A 44 -3.41 -6.36 0.83
CA GLN A 44 -2.28 -5.45 0.88
C GLN A 44 -2.58 -4.24 0.01
N LEU A 45 -2.54 -3.04 0.58
CA LEU A 45 -2.60 -1.83 -0.23
C LEU A 45 -1.36 -1.71 -1.11
N CYS A 46 -1.55 -1.25 -2.34
CA CYS A 46 -0.45 -1.04 -3.27
C CYS A 46 0.43 0.11 -2.78
N ILE A 47 1.68 -0.21 -2.47
CA ILE A 47 2.65 0.77 -1.95
C ILE A 47 2.86 1.90 -2.98
N VAL A 48 2.92 1.56 -4.26
CA VAL A 48 3.10 2.55 -5.34
C VAL A 48 1.98 3.60 -5.34
N HIS A 49 0.74 3.14 -5.27
CA HIS A 49 -0.41 4.04 -5.24
C HIS A 49 -0.44 4.88 -3.98
N MET A 50 -0.07 4.29 -2.84
CA MET A 50 0.01 5.01 -1.58
C MET A 50 1.06 6.11 -1.62
N VAL A 51 2.24 5.82 -2.15
CA VAL A 51 3.33 6.81 -2.34
C VAL A 51 2.88 7.90 -3.30
N ARG A 52 2.30 7.52 -4.43
CA ARG A 52 1.82 8.49 -5.42
C ARG A 52 0.77 9.44 -4.84
N ASN A 53 -0.20 8.91 -4.12
CA ASN A 53 -1.22 9.73 -3.47
C ASN A 53 -0.60 10.67 -2.43
N SER A 54 0.41 10.18 -1.72
CA SER A 54 1.15 10.99 -0.73
C SER A 54 1.87 12.17 -1.38
N LEU A 55 2.41 11.98 -2.57
CA LEU A 55 3.21 12.98 -3.28
C LEU A 55 2.38 13.96 -4.11
N LYS A 56 1.09 13.72 -4.24
CA LYS A 56 0.19 14.47 -5.13
C LYS A 56 0.23 15.99 -4.91
N TYR A 57 0.35 16.42 -3.67
CA TYR A 57 0.37 17.84 -3.30
C TYR A 57 1.70 18.31 -2.72
N VAL A 58 2.75 17.49 -2.89
CA VAL A 58 4.08 17.85 -2.41
C VAL A 58 4.76 18.78 -3.41
N SER A 59 5.35 19.84 -2.90
CA SER A 59 6.07 20.83 -3.69
C SER A 59 7.26 20.17 -4.40
N TRP A 60 7.58 20.65 -5.59
CA TRP A 60 8.70 20.15 -6.39
C TRP A 60 10.02 20.08 -5.62
N LYS A 61 10.31 21.09 -4.84
CA LYS A 61 11.58 21.18 -4.06
C LYS A 61 11.68 20.10 -2.98
N ASP A 62 10.56 19.63 -2.46
CA ASP A 62 10.51 18.63 -1.38
C ASP A 62 10.28 17.20 -1.90
N TYR A 63 9.94 17.05 -3.17
CA TYR A 63 9.50 15.79 -3.76
C TYR A 63 10.50 14.65 -3.52
N LYS A 64 11.77 14.89 -3.81
CA LYS A 64 12.84 13.89 -3.66
C LYS A 64 13.04 13.49 -2.20
N ALA A 65 13.05 14.47 -1.31
CA ALA A 65 13.25 14.23 0.12
C ALA A 65 12.07 13.47 0.74
N VAL A 66 10.85 13.87 0.43
CA VAL A 66 9.63 13.18 0.90
C VAL A 66 9.59 11.75 0.38
N THR A 67 9.90 11.54 -0.89
CA THR A 67 9.97 10.20 -1.47
C THR A 67 10.98 9.31 -0.76
N ALA A 68 12.17 9.83 -0.48
CA ALA A 68 13.21 9.08 0.23
C ALA A 68 12.78 8.73 1.65
N ASP A 69 12.14 9.65 2.36
CA ASP A 69 11.68 9.41 3.72
C ASP A 69 10.51 8.42 3.78
N LEU A 70 9.60 8.45 2.82
CA LEU A 70 8.54 7.44 2.70
C LEU A 70 9.14 6.04 2.42
N LYS A 71 10.16 5.98 1.58
CA LYS A 71 10.85 4.73 1.25
C LYS A 71 11.45 4.06 2.49
N ARG A 72 11.95 4.85 3.44
CA ARG A 72 12.44 4.32 4.72
C ARG A 72 11.35 3.62 5.51
N VAL A 73 10.11 4.09 5.42
CA VAL A 73 8.97 3.49 6.10
C VAL A 73 8.68 2.11 5.51
N TYR A 74 8.37 2.03 4.24
CA TYR A 74 7.91 0.77 3.66
C TYR A 74 9.02 -0.24 3.36
N ARG A 75 10.27 0.17 3.36
CA ARG A 75 11.42 -0.72 3.20
C ARG A 75 12.08 -1.11 4.52
N SER A 76 11.50 -0.75 5.65
CA SER A 76 11.96 -1.22 6.96
C SER A 76 11.89 -2.75 7.05
N ASN A 77 12.76 -3.35 7.84
CA ASN A 77 12.81 -4.81 7.99
C ASN A 77 11.66 -5.35 8.82
N THR A 78 11.17 -4.58 9.77
CA THR A 78 10.08 -4.96 10.67
C THR A 78 9.03 -3.88 10.74
N GLU A 79 7.82 -4.25 11.16
CA GLU A 79 6.75 -3.29 11.41
C GLU A 79 7.15 -2.25 12.46
N GLU A 80 7.86 -2.68 13.50
CA GLU A 80 8.31 -1.80 14.57
C GLU A 80 9.25 -0.71 14.05
N GLU A 81 10.20 -1.08 13.21
CA GLU A 81 11.08 -0.12 12.54
C GLU A 81 10.29 0.82 11.63
N ALA A 82 9.33 0.27 10.89
CA ALA A 82 8.49 1.07 10.00
C ALA A 82 7.68 2.11 10.75
N LEU A 83 7.12 1.76 11.90
CA LEU A 83 6.38 2.70 12.74
C LEU A 83 7.29 3.80 13.27
N LEU A 84 8.52 3.47 13.66
CA LEU A 84 9.50 4.47 14.09
C LEU A 84 9.85 5.44 12.94
N GLU A 85 10.05 4.90 11.74
CA GLU A 85 10.32 5.72 10.57
C GLU A 85 9.11 6.58 10.17
N LEU A 86 7.90 6.07 10.35
CA LEU A 86 6.70 6.85 10.11
C LEU A 86 6.56 8.01 11.12
N GLU A 87 6.92 7.77 12.38
CA GLU A 87 6.97 8.82 13.40
C GLU A 87 8.01 9.88 13.05
N ARG A 88 9.19 9.47 12.63
CA ARG A 88 10.24 10.41 12.17
C ARG A 88 9.78 11.19 10.95
N PHE A 89 9.07 10.54 10.04
CA PHE A 89 8.48 11.21 8.89
C PHE A 89 7.54 12.33 9.35
N GLY A 90 6.67 12.02 10.31
CA GLY A 90 5.77 13.02 10.89
C GLY A 90 6.51 14.19 11.53
N ASP A 91 7.54 13.90 12.32
CA ASP A 91 8.35 14.93 12.96
C ASP A 91 9.00 15.88 11.93
N THR A 92 9.38 15.34 10.80
CA THR A 92 10.03 16.12 9.72
C THR A 92 9.02 16.90 8.88
N TRP A 93 7.88 16.30 8.53
CA TRP A 93 7.01 16.80 7.47
C TRP A 93 5.61 17.23 7.90
N ASN A 94 5.16 16.94 9.12
CA ASN A 94 3.77 17.23 9.53
C ASN A 94 3.43 18.72 9.52
N GLU A 95 4.41 19.57 9.70
CA GLU A 95 4.20 21.02 9.65
C GLU A 95 3.80 21.47 8.24
N GLN A 96 4.40 20.87 7.22
CA GLN A 96 4.16 21.20 5.81
C GLN A 96 3.12 20.32 5.14
N TYR A 97 3.14 19.01 5.44
CA TYR A 97 2.30 18.00 4.78
C TYR A 97 1.66 17.05 5.81
N PRO A 98 0.79 17.56 6.71
CA PRO A 98 0.21 16.75 7.79
C PRO A 98 -0.66 15.60 7.29
N GLN A 99 -1.21 15.73 6.09
CA GLN A 99 -2.11 14.73 5.51
C GLN A 99 -1.39 13.41 5.16
N ILE A 100 -0.07 13.44 4.94
CA ILE A 100 0.66 12.23 4.52
C ILE A 100 0.73 11.23 5.67
N SER A 101 1.31 11.60 6.81
CA SER A 101 1.41 10.69 7.95
C SER A 101 0.03 10.30 8.47
N LYS A 102 -0.93 11.22 8.43
CA LYS A 102 -2.31 10.93 8.81
C LYS A 102 -2.92 9.84 7.94
N SER A 103 -2.72 9.92 6.63
CA SER A 103 -3.21 8.90 5.69
C SER A 103 -2.53 7.56 5.89
N TRP A 104 -1.21 7.55 6.08
CA TRP A 104 -0.46 6.32 6.32
C TRP A 104 -0.87 5.64 7.63
N ASN A 105 -1.11 6.41 8.68
CA ASN A 105 -1.61 5.87 9.95
C ASN A 105 -3.02 5.32 9.81
N ALA A 106 -3.89 6.02 9.08
CA ALA A 106 -5.27 5.58 8.88
C ALA A 106 -5.36 4.26 8.10
N HIS A 107 -4.43 4.03 7.15
CA HIS A 107 -4.41 2.82 6.33
C HIS A 107 -3.39 1.79 6.81
N TRP A 108 -2.79 1.99 7.97
CA TRP A 108 -1.69 1.14 8.43
C TRP A 108 -2.03 -0.34 8.49
N GLN A 109 -3.24 -0.69 8.88
CA GLN A 109 -3.65 -2.10 8.96
C GLN A 109 -3.61 -2.83 7.62
N ASN A 110 -3.79 -2.11 6.52
CA ASN A 110 -3.69 -2.67 5.17
C ASN A 110 -2.30 -2.47 4.54
N LEU A 111 -1.44 -1.69 5.18
CA LEU A 111 -0.05 -1.51 4.76
C LEU A 111 0.90 -2.43 5.53
N ASN A 112 0.66 -2.64 6.81
CA ASN A 112 1.55 -3.41 7.68
C ASN A 112 1.64 -4.89 7.34
N THR A 113 0.69 -5.43 6.59
CA THR A 113 0.68 -6.83 6.18
C THR A 113 1.94 -7.21 5.40
N ILE A 114 2.59 -6.24 4.75
CA ILE A 114 3.82 -6.50 3.99
C ILE A 114 4.95 -7.03 4.89
N PHE A 115 4.98 -6.64 6.16
CA PHE A 115 6.01 -7.07 7.09
C PHE A 115 5.81 -8.50 7.58
N ASN A 116 4.66 -9.11 7.29
CA ASN A 116 4.36 -10.51 7.61
C ASN A 116 4.91 -11.48 6.56
N TYR A 117 5.36 -10.97 5.41
CA TYR A 117 5.86 -11.81 4.33
C TYR A 117 7.37 -12.00 4.41
N PRO A 118 7.89 -13.16 3.95
CA PRO A 118 9.33 -13.35 3.81
C PRO A 118 9.97 -12.29 2.90
N ALA A 119 11.26 -12.07 3.10
CA ALA A 119 12.01 -11.07 2.34
C ALA A 119 11.88 -11.23 0.82
N ASP A 120 11.85 -12.48 0.34
CA ASP A 120 11.71 -12.78 -1.10
C ASP A 120 10.37 -12.30 -1.66
N ILE A 121 9.29 -12.51 -0.92
CA ILE A 121 7.95 -12.07 -1.33
C ILE A 121 7.86 -10.56 -1.28
N ARG A 122 8.41 -9.92 -0.24
CA ARG A 122 8.44 -8.46 -0.15
C ARG A 122 9.21 -7.84 -1.31
N LYS A 123 10.35 -8.43 -1.66
CA LYS A 123 11.15 -7.97 -2.80
C LYS A 123 10.36 -8.07 -4.11
N ALA A 124 9.64 -9.16 -4.32
CA ALA A 124 8.79 -9.33 -5.50
C ALA A 124 7.70 -8.26 -5.58
N ILE A 125 7.03 -7.97 -4.46
CA ILE A 125 6.01 -6.91 -4.37
C ILE A 125 6.61 -5.55 -4.71
N TYR A 126 7.75 -5.20 -4.12
CA TYR A 126 8.41 -3.91 -4.38
C TYR A 126 8.88 -3.78 -5.83
N THR A 127 9.46 -4.84 -6.40
CA THR A 127 9.94 -4.85 -7.78
C THR A 127 8.80 -4.65 -8.78
N THR A 128 7.68 -5.33 -8.56
CA THR A 128 6.48 -5.17 -9.39
C THR A 128 5.95 -3.74 -9.30
N ASN A 129 5.91 -3.18 -8.10
CA ASN A 129 5.47 -1.80 -7.87
C ASN A 129 6.44 -0.79 -8.48
N ASP A 130 7.76 -0.99 -8.32
CA ASP A 130 8.78 -0.12 -8.91
C ASP A 130 8.69 -0.12 -10.44
N ASN A 131 8.46 -1.27 -11.06
CA ASN A 131 8.25 -1.36 -12.51
C ASN A 131 7.00 -0.58 -12.95
N SER A 132 5.95 -0.62 -12.17
CA SER A 132 4.74 0.18 -12.41
C SER A 132 5.04 1.67 -12.36
N LEU A 133 5.88 2.11 -11.43
CA LEU A 133 6.33 3.51 -11.35
C LEU A 133 7.18 3.90 -12.56
N HIS A 134 8.05 3.00 -13.02
CA HIS A 134 8.94 3.23 -14.16
C HIS A 134 8.17 3.39 -15.47
N ASN A 135 7.08 2.65 -15.63
CA ASN A 135 6.22 2.70 -16.81
C ASN A 135 5.27 3.90 -16.81
N MET A 136 5.22 4.65 -15.73
CA MET A 136 4.41 5.84 -15.62
C MET A 136 5.28 7.08 -15.77
N HIS A 137 5.55 7.43 -17.00
CA HIS A 137 6.18 8.71 -17.32
C HIS A 137 5.17 9.82 -17.08
N PHE A 138 5.48 10.66 -16.15
CA PHE A 138 4.76 11.89 -15.90
C PHE A 138 5.34 13.02 -16.74
#